data_b9d7d518ee9bc079c00c2853c3bdb0f6
#
_entry.id   b9d7d518ee9bc079c00c2853c3bdb0f6
#
_cell.length_a   1.000
_cell.length_b   1.000
_cell.length_c   1.000
_cell.angle_alpha   90.00
_cell.angle_beta   90.00
_cell.angle_gamma   90.00
#
_symmetry.space_group_name_H-M   'P 1'
#
loop_
_entity.id
_entity.type
_entity.pdbx_description
1 polymer ?
#
loop_
_entity_poly.entity_id
_entity_poly.type
_entity_poly.pdbx_seq_one_letter_code
_entity_poly.pdbx_strand_id
1 'polypeptide(L)'
;LLIPDNLRSAVKKADRYEPVINDSYQALAEHYGTVIIPARPRKPKDKPKAENGVLIVERWLLARIRNETFHTLRALNARLRELLTDMNNRPMKGYGNQTRAERFRMLDAPALSPLPLEPYEYTEYKAVKVGPDYHVEYARHWYSVPHELVGQRLSLKVGQSVVQLWHKGQCVAQHPRSTHEYKHTTNPLHMPERHRRHGTWTPERLIEQGNRTGPSTGRVVESMLKAKPHPELAYRAVL
;
A
#
# COMPACT_ATOMS: atom_id res chain seq x y z
N LEU A 1 -21.17 9.37 6.18
CA LEU A 1 -20.68 9.16 7.52
C LEU A 1 -20.43 7.67 7.76
N LEU A 2 -19.22 7.30 8.19
CA LEU A 2 -18.84 5.93 8.56
C LEU A 2 -18.71 5.85 10.08
N ILE A 3 -19.38 4.86 10.70
CA ILE A 3 -19.34 4.63 12.15
C ILE A 3 -18.77 3.22 12.42
N PRO A 4 -17.43 3.05 12.36
CA PRO A 4 -16.80 1.76 12.62
C PRO A 4 -16.78 1.41 14.12
N ASP A 5 -16.60 0.13 14.43
CA ASP A 5 -16.15 -0.30 15.74
C ASP A 5 -14.69 0.07 15.97
N ASN A 6 -14.25 0.02 17.24
CA ASN A 6 -12.87 0.33 17.61
C ASN A 6 -11.90 -0.83 17.27
N LEU A 7 -12.07 -1.47 16.12
CA LEU A 7 -11.13 -2.47 15.59
C LEU A 7 -9.85 -1.79 15.13
N ARG A 8 -8.70 -2.40 15.33
CA ARG A 8 -7.39 -1.85 14.93
C ARG A 8 -7.28 -1.53 13.43
N SER A 9 -8.05 -2.21 12.59
CA SER A 9 -8.15 -1.92 11.16
C SER A 9 -8.80 -0.56 10.84
N ALA A 10 -9.64 -0.05 11.75
CA ALA A 10 -10.31 1.24 11.61
C ALA A 10 -9.73 2.31 12.54
N VAL A 11 -9.35 1.93 13.78
CA VAL A 11 -8.94 2.85 14.84
C VAL A 11 -7.62 2.37 15.45
N LYS A 12 -6.53 3.14 15.30
CA LYS A 12 -5.22 2.82 15.89
C LYS A 12 -5.24 2.94 17.41
N LYS A 13 -5.89 3.99 17.92
CA LYS A 13 -6.06 4.24 19.36
C LYS A 13 -7.49 4.69 19.61
N ALA A 14 -8.23 3.89 20.36
CA ALA A 14 -9.58 4.23 20.80
C ALA A 14 -9.49 5.30 21.90
N ASP A 15 -10.16 6.42 21.70
CA ASP A 15 -10.33 7.49 22.68
C ASP A 15 -11.76 8.01 22.60
N ARG A 16 -12.24 8.61 23.69
CA ARG A 16 -13.60 9.15 23.75
C ARG A 16 -13.74 10.46 22.98
N TYR A 17 -12.69 11.25 22.94
CA TYR A 17 -12.69 12.62 22.41
C TYR A 17 -11.80 12.75 21.17
N GLU A 18 -10.63 12.09 21.16
CA GLU A 18 -9.63 12.18 20.08
C GLU A 18 -9.15 10.77 19.64
N PRO A 19 -10.04 10.00 18.98
CA PRO A 19 -9.64 8.70 18.43
C PRO A 19 -8.63 8.86 17.29
N VAL A 20 -7.57 8.05 17.29
CA VAL A 20 -6.59 8.00 16.20
C VAL A 20 -7.06 7.00 15.16
N ILE A 21 -7.50 7.49 14.02
CA ILE A 21 -7.98 6.66 12.89
C ILE A 21 -6.78 5.99 12.20
N ASN A 22 -7.02 4.84 11.59
CA ASN A 22 -6.04 4.19 10.73
C ASN A 22 -5.86 4.99 9.45
N ASP A 23 -4.60 5.26 9.03
CA ASP A 23 -4.30 6.15 7.90
C ASP A 23 -4.91 5.65 6.59
N SER A 24 -4.89 4.32 6.34
CA SER A 24 -5.52 3.74 5.15
C SER A 24 -7.03 3.90 5.16
N TYR A 25 -7.66 3.83 6.33
CA TYR A 25 -9.10 4.03 6.45
C TYR A 25 -9.48 5.50 6.35
N GLN A 26 -8.65 6.39 6.88
CA GLN A 26 -8.78 7.83 6.70
C GLN A 26 -8.69 8.21 5.22
N ALA A 27 -7.69 7.70 4.51
CA ALA A 27 -7.52 7.93 3.07
C ALA A 27 -8.72 7.42 2.24
N LEU A 28 -9.31 6.29 2.62
CA LEU A 28 -10.57 5.81 2.03
C LEU A 28 -11.70 6.82 2.23
N ALA A 29 -11.85 7.34 3.44
CA ALA A 29 -12.92 8.29 3.75
C ALA A 29 -12.75 9.61 2.99
N GLU A 30 -11.54 10.11 2.90
CA GLU A 30 -11.19 11.30 2.12
C GLU A 30 -11.47 11.10 0.64
N HIS A 31 -11.08 9.94 0.07
CA HIS A 31 -11.35 9.61 -1.33
C HIS A 31 -12.85 9.66 -1.67
N TYR A 32 -13.69 9.13 -0.78
CA TYR A 32 -15.15 9.11 -0.97
C TYR A 32 -15.88 10.32 -0.38
N GLY A 33 -15.16 11.36 0.06
CA GLY A 33 -15.74 12.58 0.63
C GLY A 33 -16.62 12.32 1.85
N THR A 34 -16.26 11.31 2.68
CA THR A 34 -17.01 10.93 3.88
C THR A 34 -16.19 11.13 5.15
N VAL A 35 -16.86 11.08 6.29
CA VAL A 35 -16.24 11.29 7.62
C VAL A 35 -16.33 10.01 8.45
N ILE A 36 -15.28 9.71 9.19
CA ILE A 36 -15.22 8.58 10.12
C ILE A 36 -15.46 9.09 11.54
N ILE A 37 -16.49 8.58 12.19
CA ILE A 37 -16.77 8.81 13.62
C ILE A 37 -16.84 7.43 14.31
N PRO A 38 -15.78 6.99 15.00
CA PRO A 38 -15.79 5.69 15.68
C PRO A 38 -16.87 5.62 16.76
N ALA A 39 -17.43 4.44 16.97
CA ALA A 39 -18.33 4.19 18.08
C ALA A 39 -17.61 4.44 19.43
N ARG A 40 -18.35 4.94 20.42
CA ARG A 40 -17.77 5.21 21.74
C ARG A 40 -17.27 3.93 22.41
N PRO A 41 -16.08 3.96 23.02
CA PRO A 41 -15.55 2.80 23.72
C PRO A 41 -16.50 2.32 24.82
N ARG A 42 -16.71 1.01 24.92
CA ARG A 42 -17.55 0.35 25.93
C ARG A 42 -19.03 0.78 25.95
N LYS A 43 -19.56 1.22 24.79
CA LYS A 43 -20.98 1.58 24.64
C LYS A 43 -21.65 0.69 23.58
N PRO A 44 -22.01 -0.57 23.87
CA PRO A 44 -22.58 -1.52 22.92
C PRO A 44 -23.90 -1.02 22.31
N LYS A 45 -24.65 -0.20 23.03
CA LYS A 45 -25.93 0.35 22.57
C LYS A 45 -25.82 1.41 21.44
N ASP A 46 -24.62 1.78 21.02
CA ASP A 46 -24.46 2.79 19.97
C ASP A 46 -24.81 2.26 18.56
N LYS A 47 -24.91 0.91 18.40
CA LYS A 47 -25.16 0.27 17.09
C LYS A 47 -26.24 -0.82 17.05
N PRO A 48 -27.40 -0.66 17.69
CA PRO A 48 -28.42 -1.72 17.71
C PRO A 48 -28.96 -2.04 16.31
N LYS A 49 -28.99 -1.07 15.39
CA LYS A 49 -29.44 -1.29 14.00
C LYS A 49 -28.45 -2.12 13.19
N ALA A 50 -27.14 -1.92 13.39
CA ALA A 50 -26.11 -2.70 12.72
C ALA A 50 -26.11 -4.16 13.21
N GLU A 51 -26.20 -4.37 14.52
CA GLU A 51 -26.30 -5.71 15.12
C GLU A 51 -27.54 -6.47 14.63
N ASN A 52 -28.68 -5.82 14.60
CA ASN A 52 -29.90 -6.40 14.02
C ASN A 52 -29.74 -6.69 12.51
N GLY A 53 -29.03 -5.83 11.78
CA GLY A 53 -28.68 -6.05 10.37
C GLY A 53 -27.85 -7.31 10.17
N VAL A 54 -26.85 -7.55 11.02
CA VAL A 54 -26.04 -8.78 11.00
C VAL A 54 -26.91 -10.01 11.22
N LEU A 55 -27.77 -10.02 12.23
CA LEU A 55 -28.72 -11.13 12.49
C LEU A 55 -29.65 -11.41 11.30
N ILE A 56 -30.12 -10.37 10.62
CA ILE A 56 -30.94 -10.53 9.41
C ILE A 56 -30.14 -11.21 8.31
N VAL A 57 -28.91 -10.78 8.06
CA VAL A 57 -28.01 -11.38 7.05
C VAL A 57 -27.71 -12.84 7.40
N GLU A 58 -27.36 -13.13 8.64
CA GLU A 58 -27.09 -14.50 9.10
C GLU A 58 -28.29 -15.43 8.84
N ARG A 59 -29.49 -15.01 9.22
CA ARG A 59 -30.71 -15.81 9.08
C ARG A 59 -31.19 -15.93 7.62
N TRP A 60 -31.07 -14.89 6.83
CA TRP A 60 -31.65 -14.84 5.49
C TRP A 60 -30.66 -15.18 4.36
N LEU A 61 -29.38 -14.97 4.54
CA LEU A 61 -28.36 -15.30 3.56
C LEU A 61 -27.59 -16.56 4.00
N LEU A 62 -26.86 -16.48 5.10
CA LEU A 62 -25.93 -17.54 5.50
C LEU A 62 -26.65 -18.84 5.88
N ALA A 63 -27.76 -18.77 6.58
CA ALA A 63 -28.54 -19.97 6.93
C ALA A 63 -29.11 -20.69 5.69
N ARG A 64 -29.38 -19.97 4.60
CA ARG A 64 -29.90 -20.57 3.36
C ARG A 64 -28.85 -21.33 2.56
N ILE A 65 -27.60 -20.92 2.62
CA ILE A 65 -26.47 -21.55 1.91
C ILE A 65 -25.72 -22.59 2.75
N ARG A 66 -26.10 -22.81 4.00
CA ARG A 66 -25.38 -23.68 4.95
C ARG A 66 -25.13 -25.12 4.44
N ASN A 67 -25.99 -25.61 3.55
CA ASN A 67 -25.89 -26.95 2.97
C ASN A 67 -25.42 -26.91 1.50
N GLU A 68 -25.04 -25.73 0.98
CA GLU A 68 -24.51 -25.57 -0.37
C GLU A 68 -22.97 -25.64 -0.33
N THR A 69 -22.36 -26.31 -1.31
CA THR A 69 -20.90 -26.41 -1.42
C THR A 69 -20.43 -25.53 -2.55
N PHE A 70 -19.42 -24.69 -2.28
CA PHE A 70 -18.84 -23.75 -3.24
C PHE A 70 -17.36 -24.06 -3.47
N HIS A 71 -16.98 -24.30 -4.73
CA HIS A 71 -15.60 -24.58 -5.10
C HIS A 71 -14.80 -23.31 -5.45
N THR A 72 -15.46 -22.16 -5.60
CA THR A 72 -14.81 -20.87 -5.90
C THR A 72 -15.49 -19.73 -5.16
N LEU A 73 -14.72 -18.70 -4.77
CA LEU A 73 -15.26 -17.45 -4.22
C LEU A 73 -16.23 -16.76 -5.19
N ARG A 74 -16.00 -16.90 -6.50
CA ARG A 74 -16.88 -16.32 -7.52
C ARG A 74 -18.28 -16.93 -7.46
N ALA A 75 -18.38 -18.24 -7.32
CA ALA A 75 -19.66 -18.95 -7.21
C ALA A 75 -20.38 -18.55 -5.91
N LEU A 76 -19.69 -18.54 -4.78
CA LEU A 76 -20.22 -18.09 -3.49
C LEU A 76 -20.77 -16.65 -3.59
N ASN A 77 -19.97 -15.73 -4.12
CA ASN A 77 -20.37 -14.33 -4.25
C ASN A 77 -21.55 -14.12 -5.19
N ALA A 78 -21.65 -14.91 -6.26
CA ALA A 78 -22.82 -14.88 -7.16
C ALA A 78 -24.09 -15.29 -6.40
N ARG A 79 -24.03 -16.39 -5.64
CA ARG A 79 -25.16 -16.87 -4.83
C ARG A 79 -25.57 -15.88 -3.74
N LEU A 80 -24.60 -15.28 -3.06
CA LEU A 80 -24.88 -14.25 -2.05
C LEU A 80 -25.57 -13.00 -2.65
N ARG A 81 -25.18 -12.57 -3.84
CA ARG A 81 -25.83 -11.42 -4.53
C ARG A 81 -27.28 -11.73 -4.89
N GLU A 82 -27.56 -12.94 -5.38
CA GLU A 82 -28.91 -13.41 -5.67
C GLU A 82 -29.80 -13.36 -4.42
N LEU A 83 -29.33 -13.94 -3.31
CA LEU A 83 -30.04 -13.97 -2.03
C LEU A 83 -30.20 -12.57 -1.43
N LEU A 84 -29.24 -11.69 -1.60
CA LEU A 84 -29.28 -10.28 -1.17
C LEU A 84 -30.35 -9.52 -1.95
N THR A 85 -30.46 -9.75 -3.27
CA THR A 85 -31.50 -9.17 -4.10
C THR A 85 -32.87 -9.62 -3.66
N ASP A 86 -33.07 -10.92 -3.41
CA ASP A 86 -34.31 -11.47 -2.84
C ASP A 86 -34.64 -10.82 -1.50
N MET A 87 -33.69 -10.74 -0.58
CA MET A 87 -33.89 -10.13 0.74
C MET A 87 -34.28 -8.64 0.65
N ASN A 88 -33.65 -7.88 -0.25
CA ASN A 88 -33.93 -6.45 -0.40
C ASN A 88 -35.28 -6.15 -1.08
N ASN A 89 -35.80 -7.08 -1.86
CA ASN A 89 -37.09 -6.97 -2.53
C ASN A 89 -38.26 -7.57 -1.70
N ARG A 90 -38.02 -8.05 -0.48
CA ARG A 90 -39.08 -8.56 0.39
C ARG A 90 -39.84 -7.43 1.08
N PRO A 91 -41.18 -7.52 1.13
CA PRO A 91 -42.01 -6.60 1.89
C PRO A 91 -41.68 -6.62 3.40
N MET A 92 -41.61 -5.49 4.02
CA MET A 92 -41.39 -5.33 5.46
C MET A 92 -42.69 -4.91 6.15
N LYS A 93 -43.27 -5.80 6.96
CA LYS A 93 -44.54 -5.57 7.66
C LYS A 93 -44.57 -4.29 8.49
N GLY A 94 -43.51 -3.94 9.18
CA GLY A 94 -43.42 -2.74 10.01
C GLY A 94 -43.29 -1.41 9.25
N TYR A 95 -43.25 -1.45 7.89
CA TYR A 95 -43.06 -0.29 7.02
C TYR A 95 -44.08 -0.27 5.87
N GLY A 96 -45.33 -0.62 6.16
CA GLY A 96 -46.41 -0.57 5.18
C GLY A 96 -46.19 -1.49 3.96
N ASN A 97 -45.56 -2.64 4.16
CA ASN A 97 -45.15 -3.60 3.11
C ASN A 97 -44.17 -3.05 2.08
N GLN A 98 -43.56 -1.89 2.30
CA GLN A 98 -42.45 -1.41 1.47
C GLN A 98 -41.25 -2.33 1.58
N THR A 99 -40.51 -2.44 0.48
CA THR A 99 -39.27 -3.20 0.43
C THR A 99 -38.07 -2.34 0.86
N ARG A 100 -36.93 -2.98 1.22
CA ARG A 100 -35.68 -2.24 1.49
C ARG A 100 -35.20 -1.46 0.27
N ALA A 101 -35.32 -2.06 -0.91
CA ALA A 101 -34.93 -1.43 -2.17
C ALA A 101 -35.77 -0.18 -2.49
N GLU A 102 -37.09 -0.22 -2.24
CA GLU A 102 -37.94 0.95 -2.41
C GLU A 102 -37.58 2.07 -1.42
N ARG A 103 -37.43 1.74 -0.14
CA ARG A 103 -37.05 2.73 0.87
C ARG A 103 -35.69 3.35 0.60
N PHE A 104 -34.72 2.57 0.19
CA PHE A 104 -33.41 3.09 -0.21
C PHE A 104 -33.55 4.10 -1.35
N ARG A 105 -34.29 3.76 -2.41
CA ARG A 105 -34.50 4.67 -3.54
C ARG A 105 -35.23 5.95 -3.17
N MET A 106 -36.15 5.87 -2.22
CA MET A 106 -36.96 7.02 -1.81
C MET A 106 -36.27 7.93 -0.80
N LEU A 107 -35.48 7.36 0.14
CA LEU A 107 -34.95 8.08 1.31
C LEU A 107 -33.46 8.31 1.21
N ASP A 108 -32.69 7.26 0.89
CA ASP A 108 -31.24 7.31 0.99
C ASP A 108 -30.58 7.75 -0.33
N ALA A 109 -30.99 7.18 -1.46
CA ALA A 109 -30.38 7.44 -2.76
C ALA A 109 -30.35 8.94 -3.15
N PRO A 110 -31.41 9.74 -2.90
CA PRO A 110 -31.38 11.18 -3.23
C PRO A 110 -30.40 11.99 -2.37
N ALA A 111 -30.02 11.47 -1.18
CA ALA A 111 -29.09 12.12 -0.26
C ALA A 111 -27.63 11.71 -0.50
N LEU A 112 -27.37 10.72 -1.35
CA LEU A 112 -26.02 10.26 -1.66
C LEU A 112 -25.38 11.13 -2.76
N SER A 113 -24.10 11.46 -2.56
CA SER A 113 -23.28 12.06 -3.59
C SER A 113 -22.88 11.06 -4.66
N PRO A 114 -22.62 11.47 -5.92
CA PRO A 114 -22.03 10.60 -6.92
C PRO A 114 -20.70 10.01 -6.43
N LEU A 115 -20.43 8.76 -6.80
CA LEU A 115 -19.14 8.14 -6.52
C LEU A 115 -18.03 8.79 -7.39
N PRO A 116 -16.78 8.87 -6.89
CA PRO A 116 -15.64 9.22 -7.71
C PRO A 116 -15.52 8.31 -8.93
N LEU A 117 -14.98 8.84 -10.04
CA LEU A 117 -14.77 8.05 -11.26
C LEU A 117 -13.81 6.89 -11.04
N GLU A 118 -12.74 7.14 -10.28
CA GLU A 118 -11.75 6.13 -9.93
C GLU A 118 -12.13 5.46 -8.61
N PRO A 119 -12.11 4.12 -8.52
CA PRO A 119 -12.31 3.43 -7.26
C PRO A 119 -11.12 3.67 -6.33
N TYR A 120 -11.35 3.65 -5.02
CA TYR A 120 -10.27 3.75 -4.04
C TYR A 120 -9.28 2.59 -4.18
N GLU A 121 -8.00 2.92 -4.34
CA GLU A 121 -6.92 1.97 -4.29
C GLU A 121 -6.37 1.85 -2.85
N TYR A 122 -6.44 0.64 -2.30
CA TYR A 122 -5.93 0.40 -0.95
C TYR A 122 -4.44 0.73 -0.86
N THR A 123 -4.11 1.54 0.15
CA THR A 123 -2.75 1.99 0.39
C THR A 123 -2.34 1.68 1.82
N GLU A 124 -1.18 1.05 1.99
CA GLU A 124 -0.55 0.81 3.28
C GLU A 124 0.39 1.96 3.64
N TYR A 125 0.35 2.40 4.89
CA TYR A 125 1.22 3.45 5.43
C TYR A 125 2.11 2.90 6.52
N LYS A 126 3.42 3.16 6.42
CA LYS A 126 4.43 2.79 7.41
C LYS A 126 5.41 3.91 7.67
N ALA A 127 5.82 4.07 8.93
CA ALA A 127 7.00 4.88 9.25
C ALA A 127 8.25 4.00 9.11
N VAL A 128 9.23 4.45 8.35
CA VAL A 128 10.46 3.73 8.05
C VAL A 128 11.68 4.63 8.29
N LYS A 129 12.84 4.03 8.56
CA LYS A 129 14.11 4.74 8.69
C LYS A 129 15.00 4.42 7.51
N VAL A 130 15.63 5.42 6.94
CA VAL A 130 16.57 5.24 5.82
C VAL A 130 17.87 4.60 6.32
N GLY A 131 18.28 3.53 5.67
CA GLY A 131 19.53 2.83 5.92
C GLY A 131 20.78 3.65 5.52
N PRO A 132 21.98 3.23 5.96
CA PRO A 132 23.23 3.89 5.60
C PRO A 132 23.55 3.79 4.10
N ASP A 133 22.93 2.86 3.42
CA ASP A 133 22.99 2.58 1.99
C ASP A 133 21.94 3.37 1.18
N TYR A 134 21.31 4.38 1.78
CA TYR A 134 20.23 5.21 1.20
C TYR A 134 19.03 4.40 0.70
N HIS A 135 18.75 3.24 1.29
CA HIS A 135 17.57 2.43 1.02
C HIS A 135 16.64 2.31 2.22
N VAL A 136 15.41 2.00 1.89
CA VAL A 136 14.34 1.66 2.84
C VAL A 136 13.84 0.26 2.50
N GLU A 137 13.72 -0.60 3.51
CA GLU A 137 13.19 -1.94 3.36
C GLU A 137 11.67 -1.96 3.45
N TYR A 138 11.03 -2.65 2.49
CA TYR A 138 9.63 -3.05 2.57
C TYR A 138 9.44 -4.43 1.94
N ALA A 139 8.82 -5.35 2.67
CA ALA A 139 8.57 -6.72 2.24
C ALA A 139 9.82 -7.43 1.70
N ARG A 140 10.96 -7.28 2.38
CA ARG A 140 12.28 -7.83 2.00
C ARG A 140 12.81 -7.32 0.65
N HIS A 141 12.32 -6.17 0.20
CA HIS A 141 12.83 -5.46 -0.97
C HIS A 141 13.31 -4.07 -0.56
N TRP A 142 14.37 -3.56 -1.18
CA TRP A 142 14.98 -2.28 -0.84
C TRP A 142 14.74 -1.24 -1.92
N TYR A 143 14.23 -0.07 -1.50
CA TYR A 143 13.92 1.07 -2.38
C TYR A 143 14.80 2.24 -2.04
N SER A 144 15.49 2.80 -3.04
CA SER A 144 16.40 3.93 -2.81
C SER A 144 15.65 5.23 -2.57
N VAL A 145 16.27 6.09 -1.78
CA VAL A 145 15.87 7.49 -1.57
C VAL A 145 17.09 8.39 -1.74
N PRO A 146 16.92 9.71 -1.95
CA PRO A 146 18.06 10.64 -1.97
C PRO A 146 18.98 10.42 -0.77
N HIS A 147 20.29 10.29 -1.03
CA HIS A 147 21.27 9.92 -0.02
C HIS A 147 21.40 10.94 1.14
N GLU A 148 20.97 12.18 0.93
CA GLU A 148 20.90 13.23 1.95
C GLU A 148 19.91 12.87 3.07
N LEU A 149 19.00 11.93 2.83
CA LEU A 149 17.99 11.49 3.79
C LEU A 149 18.45 10.30 4.64
N VAL A 150 19.70 9.85 4.51
CA VAL A 150 20.25 8.76 5.33
C VAL A 150 20.05 9.05 6.82
N GLY A 151 19.54 8.05 7.54
CA GLY A 151 19.24 8.14 8.97
C GLY A 151 17.92 8.84 9.31
N GLN A 152 17.27 9.51 8.36
CA GLN A 152 15.98 10.19 8.56
C GLN A 152 14.83 9.20 8.64
N ARG A 153 13.72 9.62 9.26
CA ARG A 153 12.45 8.89 9.25
C ARG A 153 11.57 9.40 8.13
N LEU A 154 11.06 8.49 7.33
CA LEU A 154 10.15 8.76 6.21
C LEU A 154 8.81 8.08 6.43
N SER A 155 7.78 8.61 5.76
CA SER A 155 6.50 7.92 5.60
C SER A 155 6.52 7.14 4.29
N LEU A 156 6.41 5.84 4.38
CA LEU A 156 6.27 4.92 3.25
C LEU A 156 4.79 4.75 2.94
N LYS A 157 4.40 4.98 1.70
CA LYS A 157 3.06 4.77 1.17
C LYS A 157 3.13 3.70 0.08
N VAL A 158 2.43 2.58 0.28
CA VAL A 158 2.48 1.42 -0.61
C VAL A 158 1.11 1.16 -1.21
N GLY A 159 0.99 1.41 -2.52
CA GLY A 159 -0.16 1.04 -3.34
C GLY A 159 -0.01 -0.36 -3.94
N GLN A 160 -0.89 -0.71 -4.89
CA GLN A 160 -0.82 -2.01 -5.58
C GLN A 160 0.41 -2.10 -6.50
N SER A 161 0.70 -1.05 -7.25
CA SER A 161 1.75 -1.00 -8.27
C SER A 161 2.92 -0.09 -7.94
N VAL A 162 2.76 0.81 -6.97
CA VAL A 162 3.71 1.90 -6.69
C VAL A 162 4.04 1.98 -5.21
N VAL A 163 5.30 2.25 -4.91
CA VAL A 163 5.83 2.58 -3.59
C VAL A 163 6.30 4.03 -3.60
N GLN A 164 5.79 4.84 -2.69
CA GLN A 164 6.17 6.24 -2.53
C GLN A 164 6.78 6.48 -1.15
N LEU A 165 7.82 7.29 -1.10
CA LEU A 165 8.48 7.70 0.13
C LEU A 165 8.32 9.21 0.31
N TRP A 166 7.84 9.58 1.49
CA TRP A 166 7.47 10.94 1.81
C TRP A 166 8.29 11.46 3.00
N HIS A 167 8.80 12.67 2.89
CA HIS A 167 9.51 13.36 3.95
C HIS A 167 8.92 14.76 4.14
N LYS A 168 8.46 15.07 5.36
CA LYS A 168 7.87 16.38 5.70
C LYS A 168 6.78 16.85 4.73
N GLY A 169 5.90 15.92 4.30
CA GLY A 169 4.81 16.22 3.39
C GLY A 169 5.16 16.28 1.90
N GLN A 170 6.43 16.04 1.52
CA GLN A 170 6.87 15.99 0.13
C GLN A 170 7.21 14.56 -0.30
N CYS A 171 6.81 14.16 -1.49
CA CYS A 171 7.22 12.88 -2.09
C CYS A 171 8.67 13.00 -2.56
N VAL A 172 9.58 12.29 -1.90
CA VAL A 172 11.03 12.34 -2.17
C VAL A 172 11.53 11.22 -3.08
N ALA A 173 10.76 10.12 -3.17
CA ALA A 173 11.04 9.02 -4.09
C ALA A 173 9.76 8.26 -4.43
N GLN A 174 9.72 7.75 -5.67
CA GLN A 174 8.66 6.87 -6.16
C GLN A 174 9.29 5.74 -6.97
N HIS A 175 8.82 4.51 -6.72
CA HIS A 175 9.31 3.31 -7.39
C HIS A 175 8.16 2.39 -7.78
N PRO A 176 8.29 1.59 -8.85
CA PRO A 176 7.39 0.48 -9.10
C PRO A 176 7.49 -0.51 -7.93
N ARG A 177 6.34 -1.00 -7.46
CA ARG A 177 6.31 -2.02 -6.42
C ARG A 177 6.86 -3.33 -6.96
N SER A 178 7.87 -3.88 -6.28
CA SER A 178 8.46 -5.17 -6.60
C SER A 178 7.92 -6.26 -5.66
N THR A 179 7.70 -7.45 -6.21
CA THR A 179 7.41 -8.69 -5.48
C THR A 179 8.65 -9.55 -5.27
N HIS A 180 9.80 -9.15 -5.84
CA HIS A 180 11.04 -9.90 -5.72
C HIS A 180 11.72 -9.61 -4.38
N GLU A 181 11.79 -10.61 -3.53
CA GLU A 181 12.51 -10.53 -2.26
C GLU A 181 14.03 -10.45 -2.47
N TYR A 182 14.74 -9.83 -1.52
CA TYR A 182 16.20 -9.70 -1.48
C TYR A 182 16.82 -9.00 -2.70
N LYS A 183 16.04 -8.12 -3.34
CA LYS A 183 16.48 -7.28 -4.48
C LYS A 183 16.37 -5.79 -4.13
N HIS A 184 17.05 -4.99 -4.92
CA HIS A 184 17.05 -3.54 -4.79
C HIS A 184 16.42 -2.89 -6.02
N THR A 185 15.62 -1.85 -5.81
CA THR A 185 15.18 -0.91 -6.84
C THR A 185 15.85 0.42 -6.55
N THR A 186 16.92 0.70 -7.29
CA THR A 186 17.77 1.87 -7.06
C THR A 186 17.66 2.86 -8.20
N ASN A 187 17.31 4.11 -7.87
CA ASN A 187 17.41 5.23 -8.80
C ASN A 187 18.85 5.80 -8.73
N PRO A 188 19.60 5.84 -9.84
CA PRO A 188 20.97 6.37 -9.85
C PRO A 188 21.08 7.82 -9.35
N LEU A 189 20.02 8.62 -9.48
CA LEU A 189 20.00 10.01 -9.00
C LEU A 189 19.98 10.11 -7.47
N HIS A 190 19.60 9.04 -6.76
CA HIS A 190 19.61 8.99 -5.31
C HIS A 190 21.01 8.72 -4.73
N MET A 191 21.93 8.24 -5.57
CA MET A 191 23.31 7.91 -5.15
C MET A 191 24.16 9.16 -4.97
N PRO A 192 25.08 9.21 -3.98
CA PRO A 192 26.15 10.18 -3.95
C PRO A 192 26.94 10.14 -5.26
N GLU A 193 27.45 11.30 -5.69
CA GLU A 193 28.20 11.39 -6.96
C GLU A 193 29.39 10.41 -7.04
N ARG A 194 30.07 10.24 -5.92
CA ARG A 194 31.18 9.26 -5.82
C ARG A 194 30.71 7.82 -6.09
N HIS A 195 29.52 7.41 -5.60
CA HIS A 195 28.98 6.06 -5.84
C HIS A 195 28.55 5.89 -7.27
N ARG A 196 27.95 6.93 -7.89
CA ARG A 196 27.59 6.91 -9.33
C ARG A 196 28.81 6.74 -10.21
N ARG A 197 29.91 7.43 -9.91
CA ARG A 197 31.19 7.28 -10.63
C ARG A 197 31.72 5.85 -10.52
N HIS A 198 31.69 5.23 -9.33
CA HIS A 198 32.10 3.82 -9.14
C HIS A 198 31.23 2.85 -9.94
N GLY A 199 29.92 3.05 -9.98
CA GLY A 199 28.99 2.19 -10.75
C GLY A 199 29.18 2.28 -12.28
N THR A 200 29.87 3.30 -12.77
CA THR A 200 30.21 3.44 -14.21
C THR A 200 31.59 2.87 -14.56
N TRP A 201 32.33 2.38 -13.58
CA TRP A 201 33.63 1.76 -13.84
C TRP A 201 33.44 0.30 -14.23
N THR A 202 33.85 0.01 -15.44
CA THR A 202 33.97 -1.37 -15.94
C THR A 202 35.43 -1.65 -16.25
N PRO A 203 35.87 -2.92 -16.25
CA PRO A 203 37.22 -3.29 -16.62
C PRO A 203 37.65 -2.69 -17.97
N GLU A 204 36.74 -2.75 -18.96
CA GLU A 204 36.98 -2.24 -20.31
C GLU A 204 37.22 -0.73 -20.33
N ARG A 205 36.40 0.04 -19.58
CA ARG A 205 36.53 1.49 -19.47
C ARG A 205 37.82 1.92 -18.78
N LEU A 206 38.23 1.17 -17.73
CA LEU A 206 39.49 1.44 -17.03
C LEU A 206 40.70 1.14 -17.93
N ILE A 207 40.66 0.03 -18.72
CA ILE A 207 41.70 -0.30 -19.70
C ILE A 207 41.75 0.77 -20.79
N GLU A 208 40.60 1.21 -21.31
CA GLU A 208 40.52 2.28 -22.30
C GLU A 208 41.14 3.59 -21.78
N GLN A 209 40.81 3.95 -20.55
CA GLN A 209 41.37 5.12 -19.88
C GLN A 209 42.90 5.00 -19.70
N GLY A 210 43.38 3.83 -19.27
CA GLY A 210 44.80 3.53 -19.21
C GLY A 210 45.51 3.65 -20.59
N ASN A 211 44.90 3.16 -21.65
CA ASN A 211 45.40 3.25 -23.00
C ASN A 211 45.45 4.70 -23.52
N ARG A 212 44.49 5.55 -23.12
CA ARG A 212 44.55 6.99 -23.45
C ARG A 212 45.73 7.72 -22.79
N THR A 213 46.14 7.27 -21.60
CA THR A 213 47.33 7.78 -20.92
C THR A 213 48.63 7.27 -21.57
N GLY A 214 48.61 6.04 -22.05
CA GLY A 214 49.70 5.42 -22.76
C GLY A 214 49.59 3.89 -22.86
N PRO A 215 50.15 3.27 -23.94
CA PRO A 215 50.01 1.82 -24.17
C PRO A 215 50.58 0.96 -23.04
N SER A 216 51.63 1.43 -22.37
CA SER A 216 52.22 0.73 -21.22
C SER A 216 51.32 0.79 -19.99
N THR A 217 50.65 1.93 -19.76
CA THR A 217 49.68 2.11 -18.68
C THR A 217 48.47 1.20 -18.87
N GLY A 218 47.93 1.12 -20.10
CA GLY A 218 46.83 0.20 -20.42
C GLY A 218 47.15 -1.26 -20.13
N ARG A 219 48.38 -1.72 -20.46
CA ARG A 219 48.84 -3.10 -20.14
C ARG A 219 48.94 -3.36 -18.63
N VAL A 220 49.41 -2.40 -17.86
CA VAL A 220 49.49 -2.51 -16.38
C VAL A 220 48.09 -2.59 -15.79
N VAL A 221 47.17 -1.71 -16.22
CA VAL A 221 45.75 -1.73 -15.78
C VAL A 221 45.11 -3.06 -16.07
N GLU A 222 45.26 -3.59 -17.27
CA GLU A 222 44.72 -4.89 -17.67
C GLU A 222 45.28 -6.04 -16.82
N SER A 223 46.59 -6.03 -16.58
CA SER A 223 47.25 -7.01 -15.72
C SER A 223 46.75 -6.98 -14.26
N MET A 224 46.57 -5.79 -13.69
CA MET A 224 46.02 -5.60 -12.34
C MET A 224 44.60 -6.08 -12.20
N LEU A 225 43.76 -5.83 -13.21
CA LEU A 225 42.36 -6.28 -13.23
C LEU A 225 42.25 -7.79 -13.36
N LYS A 226 43.06 -8.41 -14.21
CA LYS A 226 43.12 -9.88 -14.40
C LYS A 226 43.71 -10.63 -13.20
N ALA A 227 44.53 -10.00 -12.39
CA ALA A 227 45.15 -10.60 -11.21
C ALA A 227 44.16 -10.85 -10.05
N LYS A 228 42.95 -10.33 -10.08
CA LYS A 228 41.94 -10.49 -9.04
C LYS A 228 40.76 -11.33 -9.53
N PRO A 229 40.26 -12.29 -8.72
CA PRO A 229 39.05 -13.06 -9.05
C PRO A 229 37.83 -12.18 -9.30
N HIS A 230 37.79 -11.02 -8.65
CA HIS A 230 36.78 -9.99 -8.79
C HIS A 230 37.46 -8.68 -9.19
N PRO A 231 37.39 -8.26 -10.47
CA PRO A 231 38.07 -7.06 -10.98
C PRO A 231 37.76 -5.77 -10.20
N GLU A 232 36.53 -5.69 -9.62
CA GLU A 232 36.07 -4.55 -8.84
C GLU A 232 36.97 -4.23 -7.63
N LEU A 233 37.63 -5.23 -7.07
CA LEU A 233 38.58 -5.08 -5.95
C LEU A 233 39.86 -4.31 -6.35
N ALA A 234 40.17 -4.28 -7.65
CA ALA A 234 41.34 -3.58 -8.17
C ALA A 234 41.04 -2.15 -8.64
N TYR A 235 39.77 -1.75 -8.79
CA TYR A 235 39.40 -0.45 -9.36
C TYR A 235 40.04 0.74 -8.65
N ARG A 236 40.16 0.66 -7.33
CA ARG A 236 40.73 1.72 -6.51
C ARG A 236 42.28 1.84 -6.66
N ALA A 237 42.93 0.72 -7.00
CA ALA A 237 44.38 0.69 -7.19
C ALA A 237 44.79 1.09 -8.61
N VAL A 238 43.87 1.04 -9.54
CA VAL A 238 44.04 1.36 -10.98
C VAL A 238 43.85 2.86 -11.25
N LEU A 239 43.09 3.53 -10.41
CA LEU A 239 42.83 4.98 -10.50
C LEU A 239 43.88 5.82 -9.86
#